data_528216319a33b4a8dc7d980c91e8e357
#
_entry.id   528216319a33b4a8dc7d980c91e8e357
#
_cell.length_a   1.000
_cell.length_b   1.000
_cell.length_c   1.000
_cell.angle_alpha   90.00
_cell.angle_beta   90.00
_cell.angle_gamma   90.00
#
_symmetry.space_group_name_H-M   'P 1'
#
loop_
_entity.id
_entity.type
_entity.pdbx_description
1 polymer ?
#
loop_
_entity_poly.entity_id
_entity_poly.type
_entity_poly.pdbx_seq_one_letter_code
_entity_poly.pdbx_strand_id
1 'polypeptide(L)'
;MFDPNSNYDDLYWVGQRDAFRHVDFVNQYVDIKTTNIGQCADVNFTLNGDMVVVDDQSSDTNTGIYLFTRASGFTERLSLCNARGAKTCAVHPQNGKIYYTRYHHAMISSYDPATGTLTEEEVMMDTKGSNFHIVWHPTGDWAYIIYNGKHCIYRVDYNRETGKLAVPYIVCGQHSSTGWVDGMGTGARLWGPNQGIFVKNEAYAGEEDEYDFYFCDRDSHTVRVLTPEGRVTTYAGRGNSREWGYVDGELRSQALFNHPTSIAYDMKRKCFYIGDCDNHRVRKIAPEE
;
A
#
# COMPACT_ATOMS: atom_id res chain seq x y z
N MET A 1 -3.02 0.79 -7.79
CA MET A 1 -3.26 2.21 -7.52
C MET A 1 -4.10 2.81 -8.63
N PHE A 2 -5.15 3.54 -8.31
CA PHE A 2 -5.88 4.34 -9.30
C PHE A 2 -5.08 5.57 -9.71
N ASP A 3 -5.18 5.92 -11.00
CA ASP A 3 -4.64 7.17 -11.51
C ASP A 3 -5.47 8.34 -10.93
N PRO A 4 -4.86 9.27 -10.18
CA PRO A 4 -5.59 10.38 -9.56
C PRO A 4 -6.24 11.35 -10.56
N ASN A 5 -5.73 11.39 -11.80
CA ASN A 5 -6.22 12.28 -12.84
C ASN A 5 -7.25 11.63 -13.79
N SER A 6 -7.54 10.35 -13.64
CA SER A 6 -8.48 9.60 -14.49
C SER A 6 -9.90 9.55 -13.93
N ASN A 7 -10.18 10.21 -12.81
CA ASN A 7 -11.47 10.08 -12.10
C ASN A 7 -11.85 8.61 -11.82
N TYR A 8 -10.85 7.80 -11.38
CA TYR A 8 -10.99 6.35 -11.11
C TYR A 8 -11.33 5.50 -12.33
N ASP A 9 -11.06 5.97 -13.54
CA ASP A 9 -11.28 5.20 -14.77
C ASP A 9 -10.06 4.38 -15.19
N ASP A 10 -8.88 4.64 -14.62
CA ASP A 10 -7.64 3.92 -14.87
C ASP A 10 -7.05 3.34 -13.59
N LEU A 11 -6.88 2.02 -13.57
CA LEU A 11 -6.23 1.28 -12.47
C LEU A 11 -4.92 0.69 -12.95
N TYR A 12 -3.83 0.99 -12.23
CA TYR A 12 -2.51 0.44 -12.48
C TYR A 12 -2.08 -0.48 -11.35
N TRP A 13 -1.42 -1.59 -11.68
CA TRP A 13 -0.76 -2.46 -10.71
C TRP A 13 0.51 -3.05 -11.27
N VAL A 14 1.45 -3.36 -10.40
CA VAL A 14 2.69 -4.05 -10.74
C VAL A 14 2.54 -5.55 -10.51
N GLY A 15 3.17 -6.33 -11.39
CA GLY A 15 3.37 -7.76 -11.21
C GLY A 15 4.85 -8.04 -11.02
N GLN A 16 5.19 -9.22 -10.57
CA GLN A 16 6.59 -9.64 -10.52
C GLN A 16 7.14 -9.71 -11.95
N ARG A 17 7.89 -8.74 -12.35
CA ARG A 17 8.75 -8.56 -13.55
C ARG A 17 8.51 -7.19 -14.21
N ASP A 18 9.24 -6.90 -15.23
CA ASP A 18 9.47 -5.70 -16.02
C ASP A 18 8.23 -4.99 -16.64
N ALA A 19 7.07 -5.12 -16.03
CA ALA A 19 5.85 -4.52 -16.54
C ALA A 19 4.87 -4.09 -15.44
N PHE A 20 4.14 -3.04 -15.69
CA PHE A 20 2.89 -2.77 -15.00
C PHE A 20 1.70 -3.03 -15.91
N ARG A 21 0.57 -3.30 -15.30
CA ARG A 21 -0.70 -3.56 -15.98
C ARG A 21 -1.63 -2.39 -15.76
N HIS A 22 -2.42 -2.12 -16.76
CA HIS A 22 -3.40 -1.04 -16.78
C HIS A 22 -4.78 -1.59 -17.12
N VAL A 23 -5.79 -1.21 -16.36
CA VAL A 23 -7.20 -1.42 -16.67
C VAL A 23 -7.81 -0.08 -17.00
N ASP A 24 -8.36 0.04 -18.20
CA ASP A 24 -9.20 1.14 -18.62
C ASP A 24 -10.68 0.72 -18.47
N PHE A 25 -11.35 1.32 -17.49
CA PHE A 25 -12.76 1.00 -17.22
C PHE A 25 -13.74 1.67 -18.20
N VAL A 26 -13.32 2.72 -18.90
CA VAL A 26 -14.14 3.40 -19.91
C VAL A 26 -14.21 2.55 -21.18
N ASN A 27 -13.05 2.15 -21.70
CA ASN A 27 -12.95 1.38 -22.92
C ASN A 27 -13.02 -0.15 -22.70
N GLN A 28 -13.08 -0.57 -21.42
CA GLN A 28 -13.23 -1.97 -21.00
C GLN A 28 -12.11 -2.89 -21.53
N TYR A 29 -10.86 -2.45 -21.42
CA TYR A 29 -9.72 -3.26 -21.81
C TYR A 29 -8.63 -3.29 -20.74
N VAL A 30 -7.75 -4.28 -20.86
CA VAL A 30 -6.53 -4.43 -20.05
C VAL A 30 -5.34 -4.48 -20.98
N ASP A 31 -4.32 -3.69 -20.68
CA ASP A 31 -3.05 -3.75 -21.38
C ASP A 31 -1.86 -3.94 -20.44
N ILE A 32 -0.72 -4.28 -21.01
CA ILE A 32 0.55 -4.45 -20.32
C ILE A 32 1.51 -3.40 -20.85
N LYS A 33 2.02 -2.57 -19.94
CA LYS A 33 3.06 -1.59 -20.24
C LYS A 33 4.42 -2.17 -19.84
N THR A 34 5.30 -2.37 -20.81
CA THR A 34 6.67 -2.82 -20.54
C THR A 34 7.49 -1.66 -20.01
N THR A 35 8.18 -1.85 -18.91
CA THR A 35 8.89 -0.79 -18.20
C THR A 35 10.39 -0.76 -18.46
N ASN A 36 10.98 -1.89 -18.91
CA ASN A 36 12.43 -2.11 -18.91
C ASN A 36 13.08 -1.86 -17.54
N ILE A 37 12.30 -2.05 -16.47
CA ILE A 37 12.75 -2.11 -15.09
C ILE A 37 12.84 -3.58 -14.72
N GLY A 38 13.89 -3.99 -14.04
CA GLY A 38 14.13 -5.41 -13.79
C GLY A 38 13.03 -6.10 -12.98
N GLN A 39 12.54 -5.45 -11.93
CA GLN A 39 11.53 -6.04 -11.04
C GLN A 39 10.65 -4.95 -10.41
N CYS A 40 9.56 -4.61 -11.06
CA CYS A 40 8.61 -3.65 -10.52
C CYS A 40 8.00 -4.19 -9.22
N ALA A 41 8.21 -3.48 -8.11
CA ALA A 41 7.74 -3.89 -6.80
C ALA A 41 6.52 -3.09 -6.34
N ASP A 42 6.45 -1.80 -6.66
CA ASP A 42 5.36 -0.94 -6.25
C ASP A 42 5.13 0.21 -7.24
N VAL A 43 3.92 0.75 -7.23
CA VAL A 43 3.50 1.88 -8.07
C VAL A 43 2.74 2.91 -7.25
N ASN A 44 3.07 4.18 -7.46
CA ASN A 44 2.38 5.33 -6.87
C ASN A 44 2.30 6.46 -7.90
N PHE A 45 1.61 7.56 -7.56
CA PHE A 45 1.52 8.74 -8.40
C PHE A 45 2.02 9.97 -7.66
N THR A 46 2.74 10.84 -8.38
CA THR A 46 3.12 12.17 -7.89
C THR A 46 1.90 13.10 -7.87
N LEU A 47 2.05 14.25 -7.24
CA LEU A 47 1.00 15.29 -7.23
C LEU A 47 0.65 15.79 -8.63
N ASN A 48 1.57 15.73 -9.59
CA ASN A 48 1.30 16.09 -11.00
C ASN A 48 0.66 14.95 -11.78
N GLY A 49 0.52 13.76 -11.18
CA GLY A 49 -0.03 12.58 -11.82
C GLY A 49 0.97 11.78 -12.66
N ASP A 50 2.26 12.04 -12.55
CA ASP A 50 3.29 11.15 -13.08
C ASP A 50 3.39 9.89 -12.23
N MET A 51 3.71 8.76 -12.84
CA MET A 51 3.78 7.48 -12.14
C MET A 51 5.17 7.25 -11.55
N VAL A 52 5.22 6.94 -10.27
CA VAL A 52 6.43 6.51 -9.55
C VAL A 52 6.45 5.00 -9.47
N VAL A 53 7.54 4.38 -9.89
CA VAL A 53 7.72 2.92 -9.85
C VAL A 53 9.01 2.58 -9.12
N VAL A 54 8.93 1.60 -8.24
CA VAL A 54 10.08 1.08 -7.48
C VAL A 54 10.59 -0.19 -8.14
N ASP A 55 11.90 -0.27 -8.31
CA ASP A 55 12.61 -1.48 -8.74
C ASP A 55 13.20 -2.20 -7.53
N ASP A 56 12.74 -3.43 -7.31
CA ASP A 56 13.18 -4.33 -6.24
C ASP A 56 14.29 -5.27 -6.68
N GLN A 57 15.29 -4.80 -7.38
CA GLN A 57 16.42 -5.67 -7.67
C GLN A 57 17.33 -5.80 -6.43
N SER A 58 17.67 -7.03 -6.11
CA SER A 58 18.60 -7.35 -5.02
C SER A 58 20.06 -6.97 -5.33
N SER A 59 20.37 -6.62 -6.58
CA SER A 59 21.70 -6.17 -6.97
C SER A 59 21.86 -4.67 -6.76
N ASP A 60 22.90 -4.29 -6.06
CA ASP A 60 23.22 -2.92 -5.66
C ASP A 60 23.45 -1.92 -6.81
N THR A 61 23.39 -2.36 -8.06
CA THR A 61 23.86 -1.58 -9.19
C THR A 61 22.75 -0.95 -10.03
N ASN A 62 21.49 -1.43 -9.91
CA ASN A 62 20.38 -0.97 -10.77
C ASN A 62 19.06 -0.79 -10.03
N THR A 63 19.07 -0.70 -8.72
CA THR A 63 17.87 -0.45 -7.94
C THR A 63 17.57 1.02 -7.88
N GLY A 64 16.33 1.40 -8.14
CA GLY A 64 16.00 2.81 -8.16
C GLY A 64 14.52 3.10 -8.02
N ILE A 65 14.28 4.37 -7.91
CA ILE A 65 12.94 4.94 -8.08
C ILE A 65 12.93 5.60 -9.46
N TYR A 66 11.93 5.22 -10.23
CA TYR A 66 11.74 5.70 -11.58
C TYR A 66 10.44 6.50 -11.70
N LEU A 67 10.48 7.51 -12.54
CA LEU A 67 9.33 8.29 -12.93
C LEU A 67 8.95 7.93 -14.37
N PHE A 68 7.66 7.67 -14.59
CA PHE A 68 7.06 7.56 -15.90
C PHE A 68 6.15 8.76 -16.11
N THR A 69 6.45 9.56 -17.11
CA THR A 69 5.74 10.83 -17.30
C THR A 69 4.37 10.62 -17.93
N ARG A 70 3.38 11.31 -17.41
CA ARG A 70 2.03 11.34 -17.99
C ARG A 70 2.04 11.88 -19.42
N ALA A 71 2.88 12.90 -19.69
CA ALA A 71 2.99 13.51 -21.02
C ALA A 71 3.39 12.52 -22.11
N SER A 72 4.15 11.48 -21.76
CA SER A 72 4.53 10.39 -22.67
C SER A 72 3.52 9.23 -22.72
N GLY A 73 2.39 9.31 -21.99
CA GLY A 73 1.49 8.18 -21.79
C GLY A 73 2.14 7.04 -21.00
N PHE A 74 3.06 7.37 -20.08
CA PHE A 74 3.82 6.43 -19.24
C PHE A 74 4.76 5.51 -20.02
N THR A 75 5.30 5.97 -21.15
CA THR A 75 6.26 5.21 -21.97
C THR A 75 7.71 5.64 -21.74
N GLU A 76 7.93 6.89 -21.33
CA GLU A 76 9.25 7.41 -21.03
C GLU A 76 9.60 7.25 -19.55
N ARG A 77 10.75 6.64 -19.30
CA ARG A 77 11.30 6.36 -17.98
C ARG A 77 12.43 7.34 -17.65
N LEU A 78 12.30 8.01 -16.51
CA LEU A 78 13.35 8.82 -15.91
C LEU A 78 13.81 8.17 -14.60
N SER A 79 15.12 8.01 -14.41
CA SER A 79 15.67 7.61 -13.12
C SER A 79 15.68 8.81 -12.17
N LEU A 80 15.00 8.73 -11.03
CA LEU A 80 14.98 9.80 -10.03
C LEU A 80 16.18 9.70 -9.08
N CYS A 81 16.39 8.53 -8.52
CA CYS A 81 17.49 8.29 -7.59
C CYS A 81 17.87 6.81 -7.55
N ASN A 82 19.08 6.54 -7.10
CA ASN A 82 19.51 5.19 -6.75
C ASN A 82 19.00 4.87 -5.34
N ALA A 83 17.96 4.05 -5.27
CA ALA A 83 17.29 3.68 -4.02
C ALA A 83 17.56 2.21 -3.69
N ARG A 84 18.77 1.91 -3.29
CA ARG A 84 19.25 0.56 -2.99
C ARG A 84 18.33 -0.19 -2.02
N GLY A 85 17.82 -1.33 -2.46
CA GLY A 85 16.95 -2.19 -1.66
C GLY A 85 15.54 -1.64 -1.44
N ALA A 86 15.09 -0.72 -2.29
CA ALA A 86 13.73 -0.20 -2.26
C ALA A 86 12.72 -1.31 -2.56
N LYS A 87 11.61 -1.33 -1.82
CA LYS A 87 10.53 -2.32 -1.94
C LYS A 87 9.19 -1.66 -2.24
N THR A 88 8.85 -0.62 -1.52
CA THR A 88 7.57 0.07 -1.65
C THR A 88 7.80 1.57 -1.60
N CYS A 89 6.88 2.34 -2.16
CA CYS A 89 6.93 3.78 -2.11
C CYS A 89 5.56 4.39 -1.79
N ALA A 90 5.59 5.59 -1.23
CA ALA A 90 4.43 6.41 -1.03
C ALA A 90 4.78 7.88 -1.25
N VAL A 91 3.95 8.58 -2.00
CA VAL A 91 4.09 10.02 -2.22
C VAL A 91 3.34 10.75 -1.12
N HIS A 92 4.00 11.68 -0.46
CA HIS A 92 3.36 12.52 0.56
C HIS A 92 2.31 13.42 -0.09
N PRO A 93 1.05 13.39 0.39
CA PRO A 93 -0.08 14.00 -0.31
C PRO A 93 -0.06 15.53 -0.38
N GLN A 94 0.77 16.20 0.45
CA GLN A 94 0.83 17.66 0.49
C GLN A 94 2.10 18.24 -0.18
N ASN A 95 3.26 17.62 0.04
CA ASN A 95 4.52 18.19 -0.44
C ASN A 95 5.17 17.41 -1.61
N GLY A 96 4.61 16.25 -1.98
CA GLY A 96 5.09 15.45 -3.11
C GLY A 96 6.40 14.69 -2.87
N LYS A 97 6.96 14.74 -1.66
CA LYS A 97 8.16 13.99 -1.30
C LYS A 97 7.86 12.49 -1.39
N ILE A 98 8.77 11.74 -1.98
CA ILE A 98 8.62 10.29 -2.19
C ILE A 98 9.33 9.57 -1.04
N TYR A 99 8.56 8.88 -0.20
CA TYR A 99 9.09 8.00 0.84
C TYR A 99 9.14 6.58 0.31
N TYR A 100 10.21 5.84 0.65
CA TYR A 100 10.34 4.45 0.23
C TYR A 100 10.96 3.59 1.32
N THR A 101 10.57 2.34 1.33
CA THR A 101 11.03 1.36 2.31
C THR A 101 12.23 0.61 1.78
N ARG A 102 13.22 0.33 2.65
CA ARG A 102 14.45 -0.41 2.31
C ARG A 102 14.52 -1.71 3.09
N TYR A 103 14.21 -2.79 2.40
CA TYR A 103 14.10 -4.13 2.99
C TYR A 103 15.34 -4.57 3.79
N HIS A 104 16.53 -4.51 3.17
CA HIS A 104 17.76 -4.99 3.81
C HIS A 104 18.30 -4.07 4.91
N HIS A 105 17.85 -2.84 4.95
CA HIS A 105 18.35 -1.84 5.89
C HIS A 105 17.36 -1.58 7.03
N ALA A 106 16.14 -2.10 6.95
CA ALA A 106 15.07 -1.83 7.92
C ALA A 106 14.84 -0.34 8.15
N MET A 107 14.78 0.43 7.07
CA MET A 107 14.61 1.88 7.16
C MET A 107 13.64 2.44 6.14
N ILE A 108 13.11 3.59 6.45
CA ILE A 108 12.40 4.47 5.51
C ILE A 108 13.39 5.54 5.07
N SER A 109 13.49 5.72 3.77
CA SER A 109 14.27 6.77 3.12
C SER A 109 13.31 7.66 2.33
N SER A 110 13.79 8.81 1.88
CA SER A 110 12.97 9.69 1.04
C SER A 110 13.78 10.37 -0.05
N TYR A 111 13.06 10.73 -1.10
CA TYR A 111 13.56 11.56 -2.20
C TYR A 111 12.62 12.76 -2.38
N ASP A 112 13.19 13.95 -2.42
CA ASP A 112 12.45 15.19 -2.69
C ASP A 112 12.64 15.58 -4.18
N PRO A 113 11.60 15.43 -5.01
CA PRO A 113 11.70 15.79 -6.43
C PRO A 113 11.92 17.29 -6.68
N ALA A 114 11.50 18.15 -5.75
CA ALA A 114 11.61 19.60 -5.91
C ALA A 114 13.07 20.09 -5.77
N THR A 115 13.86 19.42 -4.92
CA THR A 115 15.25 19.79 -4.64
C THR A 115 16.26 18.77 -5.16
N GLY A 116 15.82 17.58 -5.59
CA GLY A 116 16.67 16.46 -5.92
C GLY A 116 17.39 15.85 -4.70
N THR A 117 16.91 16.13 -3.49
CA THR A 117 17.56 15.69 -2.26
C THR A 117 17.17 14.29 -1.88
N LEU A 118 18.15 13.42 -1.68
CA LEU A 118 17.99 12.08 -1.14
C LEU A 118 18.30 12.09 0.36
N THR A 119 17.35 11.62 1.18
CA THR A 119 17.58 11.37 2.62
C THR A 119 17.54 9.85 2.84
N GLU A 120 18.70 9.28 3.14
CA GLU A 120 18.83 7.83 3.25
C GLU A 120 18.13 7.26 4.50
N GLU A 121 18.12 8.02 5.60
CA GLU A 121 17.59 7.58 6.88
C GLU A 121 16.60 8.62 7.44
N GLU A 122 15.32 8.43 7.12
CA GLU A 122 14.22 9.19 7.74
C GLU A 122 13.79 8.54 9.05
N VAL A 123 13.63 7.23 9.05
CA VAL A 123 13.25 6.40 10.21
C VAL A 123 13.92 5.05 10.09
N MET A 124 14.56 4.61 11.17
CA MET A 124 15.05 3.23 11.30
C MET A 124 14.01 2.36 11.99
N MET A 125 13.72 1.22 11.38
CA MET A 125 12.89 0.17 11.95
C MET A 125 13.77 -0.86 12.69
N ASP A 126 13.19 -1.59 13.61
CA ASP A 126 13.93 -2.46 14.54
C ASP A 126 14.54 -3.74 13.94
N THR A 127 14.09 -4.16 12.74
CA THR A 127 14.47 -5.47 12.18
C THR A 127 14.74 -5.44 10.70
N LYS A 128 15.93 -5.85 10.31
CA LYS A 128 16.31 -6.06 8.90
C LYS A 128 15.64 -7.29 8.30
N GLY A 129 15.44 -7.29 6.99
CA GLY A 129 14.94 -8.44 6.25
C GLY A 129 13.44 -8.69 6.38
N SER A 130 12.66 -7.69 6.76
CA SER A 130 11.19 -7.76 6.78
C SER A 130 10.58 -6.75 5.83
N ASN A 131 9.55 -7.17 5.12
CA ASN A 131 8.78 -6.27 4.27
C ASN A 131 7.92 -5.35 5.13
N PHE A 132 7.87 -4.10 4.75
CA PHE A 132 6.97 -3.11 5.32
C PHE A 132 6.57 -2.10 4.25
N HIS A 133 5.37 -1.53 4.41
CA HIS A 133 4.80 -0.54 3.52
C HIS A 133 4.56 0.74 4.31
N ILE A 134 4.75 1.89 3.69
CA ILE A 134 4.29 3.17 4.23
C ILE A 134 3.08 3.64 3.46
N VAL A 135 2.04 4.07 4.16
CA VAL A 135 0.79 4.59 3.57
C VAL A 135 0.43 5.89 4.28
N TRP A 136 0.48 6.99 3.55
CA TRP A 136 0.15 8.29 4.09
C TRP A 136 -1.34 8.43 4.35
N HIS A 137 -1.67 9.00 5.53
CA HIS A 137 -3.00 9.52 5.78
C HIS A 137 -3.28 10.68 4.79
N PRO A 138 -4.52 10.83 4.29
CA PRO A 138 -4.83 11.86 3.29
C PRO A 138 -4.51 13.30 3.71
N THR A 139 -4.48 13.60 5.01
CA THR A 139 -4.05 14.92 5.53
C THR A 139 -2.55 15.17 5.38
N GLY A 140 -1.73 14.12 5.29
CA GLY A 140 -0.28 14.21 5.27
C GLY A 140 0.37 14.48 6.63
N ASP A 141 -0.38 14.45 7.73
CA ASP A 141 0.15 14.70 9.06
C ASP A 141 0.82 13.48 9.70
N TRP A 142 0.51 12.32 9.17
CA TRP A 142 1.03 11.05 9.64
C TRP A 142 0.87 9.95 8.60
N ALA A 143 1.50 8.83 8.83
CA ALA A 143 1.39 7.64 7.97
C ALA A 143 1.29 6.36 8.81
N TYR A 144 0.70 5.33 8.24
CA TYR A 144 0.86 3.97 8.76
C TYR A 144 2.06 3.29 8.11
N ILE A 145 2.79 2.54 8.94
CA ILE A 145 3.83 1.60 8.51
C ILE A 145 3.31 0.21 8.79
N ILE A 146 2.93 -0.49 7.72
CA ILE A 146 2.43 -1.86 7.79
C ILE A 146 3.64 -2.78 7.83
N TYR A 147 3.89 -3.42 8.95
CA TYR A 147 5.07 -4.25 9.14
C TYR A 147 4.74 -5.73 9.03
N ASN A 148 4.85 -6.28 7.81
CA ASN A 148 4.46 -7.66 7.49
C ASN A 148 5.11 -8.69 8.42
N GLY A 149 6.43 -8.72 8.49
CA GLY A 149 7.17 -9.71 9.28
C GLY A 149 7.08 -9.54 10.80
N LYS A 150 6.43 -8.47 11.27
CA LYS A 150 6.21 -8.20 12.70
C LYS A 150 4.74 -8.27 13.11
N HIS A 151 3.85 -8.51 12.15
CA HIS A 151 2.43 -8.74 12.37
C HIS A 151 1.73 -7.59 13.09
N CYS A 152 2.12 -6.37 12.78
CA CYS A 152 1.58 -5.14 13.40
C CYS A 152 1.62 -3.96 12.42
N ILE A 153 0.85 -2.94 12.75
CA ILE A 153 0.84 -1.65 12.08
C ILE A 153 1.33 -0.60 13.07
N TYR A 154 2.28 0.20 12.63
CA TYR A 154 2.78 1.38 13.34
C TYR A 154 2.15 2.63 12.76
N ARG A 155 2.07 3.68 13.56
CA ARG A 155 1.87 5.05 13.11
C ARG A 155 3.17 5.81 13.25
N VAL A 156 3.45 6.69 12.29
CA VAL A 156 4.54 7.66 12.32
C VAL A 156 3.97 9.04 12.04
N ASP A 157 4.16 9.96 12.97
CA ASP A 157 3.70 11.34 12.82
C ASP A 157 4.70 12.15 12.01
N TYR A 158 4.21 13.12 11.24
CA TYR A 158 5.01 14.00 10.41
C TYR A 158 4.99 15.42 10.95
N ASN A 159 6.16 15.95 11.23
CA ASN A 159 6.30 17.34 11.67
C ASN A 159 6.43 18.26 10.45
N ARG A 160 5.40 19.05 10.16
CA ARG A 160 5.35 19.95 9.00
C ARG A 160 6.38 21.08 9.06
N GLU A 161 6.79 21.52 10.25
CA GLU A 161 7.77 22.60 10.41
C GLU A 161 9.20 22.13 10.11
N THR A 162 9.54 20.92 10.55
CA THR A 162 10.88 20.36 10.35
C THR A 162 11.00 19.48 9.14
N GLY A 163 9.87 19.05 8.55
CA GLY A 163 9.82 18.10 7.44
C GLY A 163 10.29 16.68 7.80
N LYS A 164 10.24 16.30 9.08
CA LYS A 164 10.76 15.03 9.60
C LYS A 164 9.67 14.12 10.12
N LEU A 165 9.92 12.82 10.01
CA LEU A 165 9.13 11.79 10.67
C LEU A 165 9.53 11.67 12.14
N ALA A 166 8.54 11.41 13.00
CA ALA A 166 8.73 11.10 14.41
C ALA A 166 9.14 9.62 14.61
N VAL A 167 9.31 9.21 15.86
CA VAL A 167 9.53 7.79 16.18
C VAL A 167 8.22 7.01 16.03
N PRO A 168 8.19 5.93 15.23
CA PRO A 168 7.00 5.14 15.05
C PRO A 168 6.56 4.40 16.32
N TYR A 169 5.23 4.24 16.49
CA TYR A 169 4.64 3.45 17.58
C TYR A 169 3.54 2.53 17.07
N ILE A 170 3.33 1.39 17.74
CA ILE A 170 2.35 0.39 17.33
C ILE A 170 0.92 0.90 17.62
N VAL A 171 0.06 0.84 16.60
CA VAL A 171 -1.37 1.16 16.71
C VAL A 171 -2.26 -0.07 16.76
N CYS A 172 -1.88 -1.16 16.08
CA CYS A 172 -2.60 -2.43 16.17
C CYS A 172 -1.72 -3.63 15.83
N GLY A 173 -2.20 -4.80 16.25
CA GLY A 173 -1.41 -6.03 16.18
C GLY A 173 -0.41 -6.12 17.32
N GLN A 174 0.35 -7.20 17.36
CA GLN A 174 1.37 -7.39 18.38
C GLN A 174 2.66 -7.88 17.76
N HIS A 175 3.74 -7.17 18.05
CA HIS A 175 5.06 -7.46 17.52
C HIS A 175 5.45 -8.93 17.68
N SER A 176 5.76 -9.58 16.57
CA SER A 176 6.16 -11.01 16.51
C SER A 176 5.13 -12.01 17.06
N SER A 177 3.85 -11.63 17.14
CA SER A 177 2.75 -12.50 17.57
C SER A 177 1.70 -12.61 16.47
N THR A 178 1.65 -13.78 15.82
CA THR A 178 0.73 -14.07 14.73
C THR A 178 -0.67 -14.41 15.20
N GLY A 179 -1.66 -14.16 14.37
CA GLY A 179 -3.04 -14.57 14.58
C GLY A 179 -4.01 -13.82 13.66
N TRP A 180 -5.29 -14.09 13.82
CA TRP A 180 -6.37 -13.46 13.05
C TRP A 180 -7.54 -13.06 13.97
N VAL A 181 -7.22 -12.43 15.09
CA VAL A 181 -8.20 -12.05 16.12
C VAL A 181 -8.59 -10.59 15.93
N ASP A 182 -9.90 -10.34 15.86
CA ASP A 182 -10.45 -8.98 15.91
C ASP A 182 -10.27 -8.41 17.32
N GLY A 183 -10.07 -7.10 17.46
CA GLY A 183 -9.86 -6.49 18.78
C GLY A 183 -9.44 -5.03 18.71
N MET A 184 -9.20 -4.44 19.88
CA MET A 184 -8.74 -3.07 20.04
C MET A 184 -7.20 -3.02 20.08
N GLY A 185 -6.61 -2.17 19.24
CA GLY A 185 -5.19 -1.87 19.28
C GLY A 185 -4.31 -3.13 19.30
N THR A 186 -3.42 -3.22 20.26
CA THR A 186 -2.53 -4.38 20.46
C THR A 186 -3.24 -5.64 20.98
N GLY A 187 -4.54 -5.59 21.26
CA GLY A 187 -5.38 -6.76 21.52
C GLY A 187 -5.74 -7.54 20.25
N ALA A 188 -5.73 -6.89 19.10
CA ALA A 188 -5.87 -7.57 17.81
C ALA A 188 -4.66 -8.47 17.51
N ARG A 189 -4.90 -9.50 16.67
CA ARG A 189 -3.80 -10.31 16.11
C ARG A 189 -3.89 -10.28 14.59
N LEU A 190 -2.74 -10.01 13.98
CA LEU A 190 -2.55 -9.98 12.54
C LEU A 190 -1.58 -11.09 12.13
N TRP A 191 -1.65 -11.49 10.87
CA TRP A 191 -0.70 -12.45 10.33
C TRP A 191 -0.23 -12.04 8.93
N GLY A 192 0.89 -11.33 8.89
CA GLY A 192 1.49 -10.85 7.66
C GLY A 192 0.70 -9.71 6.99
N PRO A 193 0.28 -8.66 7.73
CA PRO A 193 -0.39 -7.53 7.11
C PRO A 193 0.49 -6.96 5.99
N ASN A 194 -0.14 -6.57 4.88
CA ASN A 194 0.58 -6.12 3.71
C ASN A 194 0.12 -4.71 3.31
N GLN A 195 -0.35 -4.49 2.11
CA GLN A 195 -0.77 -3.17 1.66
C GLN A 195 -2.15 -2.79 2.22
N GLY A 196 -2.37 -1.49 2.42
CA GLY A 196 -3.64 -0.92 2.85
C GLY A 196 -3.95 0.42 2.20
N ILE A 197 -5.16 0.92 2.45
CA ILE A 197 -5.68 2.18 1.92
C ILE A 197 -6.62 2.84 2.91
N PHE A 198 -6.52 4.16 3.03
CA PHE A 198 -7.49 4.97 3.76
C PHE A 198 -8.72 5.22 2.91
N VAL A 199 -9.89 5.02 3.49
CA VAL A 199 -11.19 5.28 2.85
C VAL A 199 -12.03 6.13 3.78
N LYS A 200 -12.49 7.28 3.28
CA LYS A 200 -13.34 8.16 4.06
C LYS A 200 -14.63 7.44 4.45
N ASN A 201 -14.99 7.52 5.73
CA ASN A 201 -16.21 6.96 6.29
C ASN A 201 -17.12 8.09 6.78
N GLU A 202 -18.26 8.24 6.15
CA GLU A 202 -19.23 9.30 6.46
C GLU A 202 -19.79 9.20 7.90
N ALA A 203 -19.65 8.05 8.56
CA ALA A 203 -20.02 7.91 9.96
C ALA A 203 -19.16 8.75 10.92
N TYR A 204 -17.97 9.13 10.49
CA TYR A 204 -17.02 9.96 11.25
C TYR A 204 -16.97 11.40 10.74
N ALA A 205 -17.96 11.83 9.96
CA ALA A 205 -17.97 13.19 9.38
C ALA A 205 -17.91 14.26 10.48
N GLY A 206 -16.86 15.08 10.43
CA GLY A 206 -16.59 16.15 11.42
C GLY A 206 -15.75 15.72 12.62
N GLU A 207 -15.34 14.46 12.70
CA GLU A 207 -14.36 13.99 13.69
C GLU A 207 -12.93 14.35 13.28
N GLU A 208 -11.98 14.22 14.20
CA GLU A 208 -10.56 14.51 13.95
C GLU A 208 -9.98 13.61 12.84
N ASP A 209 -10.37 12.34 12.81
CA ASP A 209 -10.04 11.39 11.76
C ASP A 209 -11.33 10.79 11.19
N GLU A 210 -11.54 11.01 9.89
CA GLU A 210 -12.74 10.55 9.17
C GLU A 210 -12.49 9.30 8.33
N TYR A 211 -11.36 8.58 8.52
CA TYR A 211 -10.94 7.52 7.62
C TYR A 211 -10.79 6.17 8.31
N ASP A 212 -11.47 5.18 7.77
CA ASP A 212 -11.13 3.78 8.02
C ASP A 212 -9.91 3.38 7.21
N PHE A 213 -9.07 2.51 7.77
CA PHE A 213 -7.93 1.94 7.08
C PHE A 213 -8.17 0.46 6.76
N TYR A 214 -8.38 0.18 5.48
CA TYR A 214 -8.55 -1.19 4.97
C TYR A 214 -7.22 -1.77 4.55
N PHE A 215 -6.93 -3.01 4.92
CA PHE A 215 -5.65 -3.66 4.60
C PHE A 215 -5.78 -5.16 4.37
N CYS A 216 -4.88 -5.70 3.55
CA CYS A 216 -4.75 -7.12 3.36
C CYS A 216 -3.96 -7.73 4.52
N ASP A 217 -4.55 -8.69 5.23
CA ASP A 217 -3.86 -9.51 6.22
C ASP A 217 -3.52 -10.85 5.57
N ARG A 218 -2.37 -10.85 4.88
CA ARG A 218 -1.97 -11.79 3.84
C ARG A 218 -2.08 -13.25 4.27
N ASP A 219 -1.39 -13.59 5.37
CA ASP A 219 -1.24 -14.98 5.80
C ASP A 219 -2.46 -15.47 6.62
N SER A 220 -3.38 -14.57 6.98
CA SER A 220 -4.72 -14.91 7.46
C SER A 220 -5.78 -14.99 6.35
N HIS A 221 -5.40 -14.72 5.11
CA HIS A 221 -6.28 -14.80 3.93
C HIS A 221 -7.52 -13.90 4.01
N THR A 222 -7.38 -12.74 4.64
CA THR A 222 -8.48 -11.81 4.90
C THR A 222 -8.16 -10.38 4.50
N VAL A 223 -9.20 -9.60 4.29
CA VAL A 223 -9.13 -8.14 4.28
C VAL A 223 -9.67 -7.65 5.62
N ARG A 224 -8.91 -6.79 6.29
CA ARG A 224 -9.26 -6.24 7.61
C ARG A 224 -9.51 -4.74 7.50
N VAL A 225 -10.20 -4.19 8.48
CA VAL A 225 -10.38 -2.76 8.65
C VAL A 225 -9.95 -2.34 10.06
N LEU A 226 -9.20 -1.24 10.12
CA LEU A 226 -8.80 -0.54 11.35
C LEU A 226 -9.53 0.80 11.36
N THR A 227 -10.35 1.02 12.39
CA THR A 227 -11.08 2.28 12.58
C THR A 227 -10.20 3.35 13.23
N PRO A 228 -10.58 4.64 13.18
CA PRO A 228 -9.86 5.73 13.87
C PRO A 228 -9.68 5.47 15.37
N GLU A 229 -10.64 4.83 16.04
CA GLU A 229 -10.54 4.51 17.47
C GLU A 229 -9.59 3.35 17.77
N GLY A 230 -9.00 2.72 16.74
CA GLY A 230 -8.06 1.62 16.89
C GLY A 230 -8.70 0.22 16.94
N ARG A 231 -9.95 0.06 16.52
CA ARG A 231 -10.62 -1.24 16.41
C ARG A 231 -10.26 -1.93 15.10
N VAL A 232 -9.74 -3.13 15.19
CA VAL A 232 -9.54 -4.02 14.03
C VAL A 232 -10.66 -5.03 13.95
N THR A 233 -11.28 -5.13 12.76
CA THR A 233 -12.27 -6.18 12.46
C THR A 233 -11.99 -6.81 11.10
N THR A 234 -12.46 -8.04 10.89
CA THR A 234 -12.43 -8.70 9.59
C THR A 234 -13.50 -8.09 8.69
N TYR A 235 -13.08 -7.55 7.55
CA TYR A 235 -13.98 -6.99 6.54
C TYR A 235 -14.43 -8.06 5.54
N ALA A 236 -13.49 -8.83 4.99
CA ALA A 236 -13.78 -9.90 4.05
C ALA A 236 -12.81 -11.08 4.21
N GLY A 237 -13.25 -12.26 3.83
CA GLY A 237 -12.63 -13.53 4.15
C GLY A 237 -13.38 -14.21 5.29
N ARG A 238 -13.21 -15.51 5.51
CA ARG A 238 -14.02 -16.28 6.48
C ARG A 238 -13.78 -15.92 7.96
N GLY A 239 -13.11 -14.78 8.23
CA GLY A 239 -12.85 -14.33 9.60
C GLY A 239 -12.07 -15.39 10.39
N ASN A 240 -11.55 -15.16 11.53
CA ASN A 240 -10.85 -16.05 12.46
C ASN A 240 -10.48 -17.48 11.98
N SER A 241 -10.41 -17.73 10.66
CA SER A 241 -10.12 -18.99 10.00
C SER A 241 -8.85 -18.86 9.17
N ARG A 242 -8.08 -19.96 9.08
CA ARG A 242 -6.95 -20.11 8.16
C ARG A 242 -7.36 -20.69 6.81
N GLU A 243 -8.66 -20.83 6.59
CA GLU A 243 -9.14 -21.37 5.32
C GLU A 243 -8.82 -20.41 4.19
N TRP A 244 -8.27 -20.92 3.13
CA TRP A 244 -7.94 -20.21 1.93
C TRP A 244 -8.56 -20.87 0.70
N GLY A 245 -8.73 -20.11 -0.36
CA GLY A 245 -9.30 -20.64 -1.59
C GLY A 245 -9.72 -19.53 -2.54
N TYR A 246 -10.53 -19.93 -3.51
CA TYR A 246 -11.13 -19.05 -4.48
C TYR A 246 -12.65 -19.27 -4.48
N VAL A 247 -13.34 -18.54 -3.63
CA VAL A 247 -14.81 -18.58 -3.51
C VAL A 247 -15.33 -17.16 -3.45
N ASP A 248 -16.33 -16.86 -4.27
CA ASP A 248 -17.11 -15.62 -4.20
C ASP A 248 -18.37 -15.85 -3.33
N GLY A 249 -18.93 -14.79 -2.77
CA GLY A 249 -20.12 -14.85 -1.96
C GLY A 249 -20.11 -13.83 -0.83
N GLU A 250 -20.91 -14.05 0.19
CA GLU A 250 -21.01 -13.18 1.34
C GLU A 250 -19.62 -13.00 1.99
N LEU A 251 -19.28 -11.74 2.29
CA LEU A 251 -17.90 -11.33 2.57
C LEU A 251 -17.24 -12.08 3.73
N ARG A 252 -17.98 -12.36 4.82
CA ARG A 252 -17.42 -12.93 6.05
C ARG A 252 -17.69 -14.41 6.22
N SER A 253 -18.74 -14.94 5.60
CA SER A 253 -19.16 -16.33 5.79
C SER A 253 -18.80 -17.26 4.63
N GLN A 254 -18.62 -16.71 3.41
CA GLN A 254 -18.41 -17.50 2.21
C GLN A 254 -17.13 -17.17 1.46
N ALA A 255 -16.80 -15.87 1.31
CA ALA A 255 -15.69 -15.46 0.50
C ALA A 255 -14.36 -16.04 1.00
N LEU A 256 -13.57 -16.59 0.08
CA LEU A 256 -12.21 -17.07 0.35
C LEU A 256 -11.21 -16.35 -0.56
N PHE A 257 -10.08 -15.97 0.02
CA PHE A 257 -8.90 -15.45 -0.65
C PHE A 257 -7.72 -16.40 -0.45
N ASN A 258 -6.66 -16.18 -1.22
CA ASN A 258 -5.40 -16.88 -1.02
C ASN A 258 -4.22 -15.89 -1.09
N HIS A 259 -3.71 -15.53 0.10
CA HIS A 259 -2.66 -14.53 0.28
C HIS A 259 -2.96 -13.19 -0.43
N PRO A 260 -4.04 -12.48 -0.05
CA PRO A 260 -4.31 -11.16 -0.59
C PRO A 260 -3.16 -10.20 -0.20
N THR A 261 -2.61 -9.46 -1.15
CA THR A 261 -1.40 -8.65 -0.93
C THR A 261 -1.60 -7.17 -1.19
N SER A 262 -2.54 -6.82 -2.04
CA SER A 262 -2.75 -5.42 -2.45
C SER A 262 -4.22 -5.05 -2.49
N ILE A 263 -4.48 -3.78 -2.23
CA ILE A 263 -5.83 -3.23 -2.17
C ILE A 263 -5.87 -1.85 -2.80
N ALA A 264 -6.91 -1.59 -3.59
CA ALA A 264 -7.22 -0.27 -4.11
C ALA A 264 -8.72 0.00 -3.96
N TYR A 265 -9.09 1.24 -3.69
CA TYR A 265 -10.49 1.65 -3.55
C TYR A 265 -10.90 2.57 -4.69
N ASP A 266 -11.99 2.24 -5.34
CA ASP A 266 -12.64 3.04 -6.36
C ASP A 266 -13.71 3.91 -5.70
N MET A 267 -13.41 5.20 -5.54
CA MET A 267 -14.34 6.15 -4.92
C MET A 267 -15.58 6.41 -5.79
N LYS A 268 -15.43 6.29 -7.11
CA LYS A 268 -16.53 6.50 -8.07
C LYS A 268 -17.53 5.36 -8.02
N ARG A 269 -17.03 4.11 -7.96
CA ARG A 269 -17.86 2.89 -7.95
C ARG A 269 -18.08 2.31 -6.56
N LYS A 270 -17.49 2.93 -5.53
CA LYS A 270 -17.56 2.54 -4.11
C LYS A 270 -17.24 1.05 -3.89
N CYS A 271 -16.16 0.58 -4.52
CA CYS A 271 -15.75 -0.81 -4.45
C CYS A 271 -14.24 -0.96 -4.27
N PHE A 272 -13.83 -2.09 -3.72
CA PHE A 272 -12.42 -2.46 -3.61
C PHE A 272 -12.00 -3.40 -4.72
N TYR A 273 -10.74 -3.27 -5.13
CA TYR A 273 -10.01 -4.24 -5.94
C TYR A 273 -8.89 -4.83 -5.11
N ILE A 274 -8.89 -6.15 -4.97
CA ILE A 274 -7.96 -6.91 -4.12
C ILE A 274 -7.07 -7.75 -5.01
N GLY A 275 -5.76 -7.60 -4.87
CA GLY A 275 -4.79 -8.51 -5.48
C GLY A 275 -4.73 -9.82 -4.69
N ASP A 276 -5.47 -10.83 -5.16
CA ASP A 276 -5.57 -12.17 -4.58
C ASP A 276 -4.41 -13.03 -5.13
N CYS A 277 -3.26 -12.88 -4.50
CA CYS A 277 -1.94 -13.17 -5.06
C CYS A 277 -1.79 -14.62 -5.52
N ASP A 278 -2.00 -15.58 -4.63
CA ASP A 278 -1.77 -17.00 -4.93
C ASP A 278 -2.94 -17.64 -5.70
N ASN A 279 -4.04 -16.90 -5.85
CA ASN A 279 -5.08 -17.19 -6.83
C ASN A 279 -4.80 -16.56 -8.21
N HIS A 280 -3.74 -15.74 -8.34
CA HIS A 280 -3.35 -15.04 -9.56
C HIS A 280 -4.47 -14.19 -10.16
N ARG A 281 -5.23 -13.47 -9.33
CA ARG A 281 -6.43 -12.72 -9.72
C ARG A 281 -6.51 -11.37 -9.02
N VAL A 282 -7.25 -10.47 -9.66
CA VAL A 282 -7.80 -9.29 -9.02
C VAL A 282 -9.27 -9.57 -8.73
N ARG A 283 -9.65 -9.44 -7.45
CA ARG A 283 -11.03 -9.65 -6.99
C ARG A 283 -11.69 -8.30 -6.70
N LYS A 284 -12.97 -8.18 -7.01
CA LYS A 284 -13.77 -6.98 -6.72
C LYS A 284 -14.66 -7.26 -5.49
N ILE A 285 -14.65 -6.35 -4.52
CA ILE A 285 -15.61 -6.30 -3.43
C ILE A 285 -16.47 -5.05 -3.66
N ALA A 286 -17.75 -5.23 -3.89
CA ALA A 286 -18.71 -4.15 -4.13
C ALA A 286 -19.93 -4.32 -3.21
N PRO A 287 -20.67 -3.22 -2.90
CA PRO A 287 -21.99 -3.33 -2.34
C PRO A 287 -22.90 -4.20 -3.21
N GLU A 288 -23.85 -4.89 -2.60
CA GLU A 288 -24.93 -5.53 -3.37
C GLU A 288 -25.74 -4.45 -4.09
N GLU A 289 -26.06 -4.70 -5.37
CA GLU A 289 -26.89 -3.81 -6.20
C GLU A 289 -28.36 -3.91 -5.81
#